data_fb0847d51c5d656f29e7a92c34db234c
#
_entry.id   fb0847d51c5d656f29e7a92c34db234c
#
_cell.length_a   1.000
_cell.length_b   1.000
_cell.length_c   1.000
_cell.angle_alpha   90.00
_cell.angle_beta   90.00
_cell.angle_gamma   90.00
#
_symmetry.space_group_name_H-M   'P 1'
#
loop_
_entity.id
_entity.type
_entity.pdbx_description
1 polymer ?
#
loop_
_entity_poly.entity_id
_entity_poly.type
_entity_poly.pdbx_seq_one_letter_code
_entity_poly.pdbx_strand_id
1 'polypeptide(L)'
;MHHNLNTKYYFISNFDTINIDQQDKSTIIIYRNYSSQKINQLAILKFKSYCRKRGLKFYLSNNVKLAIKLRLDGAYIPSFNKNFNHLNYKHDKNFEIIGSAHNLKEIRIKELQKVNKIFLSSLFKKNKN
;
A
#
# COMPACT_ATOMS: atom_id res chain seq x y z
N MET A 1 2.81 15.33 -19.44
CA MET A 1 2.61 14.67 -18.32
C MET A 1 1.38 13.84 -18.30
N HIS A 2 1.47 12.71 -17.86
CA HIS A 2 0.36 11.81 -17.87
C HIS A 2 -0.24 11.63 -16.53
N HIS A 3 -1.53 11.69 -16.48
CA HIS A 3 -2.24 11.27 -15.32
C HIS A 3 -2.56 9.82 -15.51
N ASN A 4 -2.14 9.03 -14.61
CA ASN A 4 -2.50 7.64 -14.69
C ASN A 4 -3.85 7.45 -14.05
N LEU A 5 -4.88 7.83 -14.80
CA LEU A 5 -6.24 7.73 -14.31
C LEU A 5 -6.71 6.31 -14.13
N ASN A 6 -5.97 5.36 -14.70
CA ASN A 6 -6.35 3.98 -14.64
C ASN A 6 -5.55 3.17 -13.63
N THR A 7 -4.83 3.85 -12.74
CA THR A 7 -4.11 3.13 -11.70
C THR A 7 -5.09 2.34 -10.86
N LYS A 8 -4.81 1.07 -10.71
CA LYS A 8 -5.62 0.18 -9.91
C LYS A 8 -4.82 -0.28 -8.72
N TYR A 9 -5.52 -0.59 -7.65
CA TYR A 9 -4.88 -1.07 -6.44
C TYR A 9 -5.48 -2.43 -6.10
N TYR A 10 -4.62 -3.41 -6.01
CA TYR A 10 -5.05 -4.78 -5.78
C TYR A 10 -4.49 -5.27 -4.45
N PHE A 11 -5.37 -5.44 -3.47
CA PHE A 11 -4.96 -5.86 -2.14
C PHE A 11 -4.93 -7.38 -2.08
N ILE A 12 -3.84 -7.93 -1.57
CA ILE A 12 -3.71 -9.37 -1.45
C ILE A 12 -3.29 -9.73 -0.02
N SER A 13 -3.80 -10.84 0.47
CA SER A 13 -3.38 -11.41 1.76
C SER A 13 -2.46 -12.58 1.53
N ASN A 14 -2.64 -13.27 0.43
CA ASN A 14 -1.79 -14.37 0.01
C ASN A 14 -1.25 -14.05 -1.35
N PHE A 15 -0.03 -14.48 -1.63
CA PHE A 15 0.57 -14.18 -2.91
C PHE A 15 0.13 -15.22 -3.95
N ASP A 16 -0.81 -14.82 -4.76
CA ASP A 16 -1.40 -15.68 -5.79
C ASP A 16 -0.91 -15.21 -7.15
N THR A 17 0.05 -15.92 -7.72
CA THR A 17 0.67 -15.52 -8.97
C THR A 17 -0.31 -15.52 -10.13
N ILE A 18 -1.31 -16.41 -10.11
CA ILE A 18 -2.29 -16.46 -11.19
C ILE A 18 -3.05 -15.15 -11.28
N ASN A 19 -3.54 -14.66 -10.14
CA ASN A 19 -4.28 -13.41 -10.14
C ASN A 19 -3.39 -12.22 -10.40
N ILE A 20 -2.16 -12.25 -9.91
CA ILE A 20 -1.21 -11.18 -10.15
C ILE A 20 -0.85 -11.09 -11.62
N ASP A 21 -0.67 -12.24 -12.27
CA ASP A 21 -0.33 -12.26 -13.69
C ASP A 21 -1.44 -11.69 -14.56
N GLN A 22 -2.66 -11.67 -14.08
CA GLN A 22 -3.79 -11.10 -14.81
C GLN A 22 -3.89 -9.59 -14.69
N GLN A 23 -3.11 -8.97 -13.83
CA GLN A 23 -3.17 -7.54 -13.63
C GLN A 23 -2.37 -6.81 -14.70
N ASP A 24 -2.88 -5.68 -15.16
CA ASP A 24 -2.13 -4.88 -16.12
C ASP A 24 -1.04 -4.08 -15.39
N LYS A 25 -0.17 -3.47 -16.16
CA LYS A 25 1.01 -2.81 -15.61
C LYS A 25 0.69 -1.55 -14.81
N SER A 26 -0.53 -1.04 -14.89
CA SER A 26 -0.91 0.11 -14.10
C SER A 26 -1.38 -0.29 -12.70
N THR A 27 -1.39 -1.58 -12.40
CA THR A 27 -1.85 -2.07 -11.11
C THR A 27 -0.74 -2.01 -10.07
N ILE A 28 -1.08 -1.56 -8.88
CA ILE A 28 -0.18 -1.57 -7.75
C ILE A 28 -0.66 -2.69 -6.83
N ILE A 29 0.24 -3.61 -6.53
CA ILE A 29 -0.08 -4.74 -5.64
C ILE A 29 0.21 -4.32 -4.22
N ILE A 30 -0.77 -4.42 -3.35
CA ILE A 30 -0.60 -4.08 -1.94
C ILE A 30 -0.74 -5.35 -1.11
N TYR A 31 0.35 -5.75 -0.49
CA TYR A 31 0.35 -6.94 0.34
C TYR A 31 -0.02 -6.56 1.76
N ARG A 32 -1.10 -7.15 2.25
CA ARG A 32 -1.52 -6.92 3.62
C ARG A 32 -1.73 -8.25 4.31
N ASN A 33 -1.04 -8.43 5.39
CA ASN A 33 -1.18 -9.63 6.19
C ASN A 33 -1.16 -9.18 7.65
N TYR A 34 -2.34 -9.13 8.22
CA TYR A 34 -2.49 -8.67 9.60
C TYR A 34 -2.52 -9.83 10.59
N SER A 35 -2.09 -11.00 10.15
CA SER A 35 -2.02 -12.12 11.07
C SER A 35 -1.01 -11.82 12.18
N SER A 36 -1.15 -12.52 13.30
CA SER A 36 -0.23 -12.34 14.40
C SER A 36 1.12 -13.01 14.15
N GLN A 37 1.25 -13.72 13.05
CA GLN A 37 2.49 -14.38 12.74
C GLN A 37 3.57 -13.40 12.34
N LYS A 38 4.79 -13.78 12.64
CA LYS A 38 5.93 -12.95 12.30
C LYS A 38 6.06 -12.81 10.79
N ILE A 39 6.34 -11.59 10.34
CA ILE A 39 6.48 -11.33 8.92
C ILE A 39 7.72 -12.02 8.38
N ASN A 40 7.57 -12.73 7.28
CA ASN A 40 8.69 -13.38 6.62
C ASN A 40 9.27 -12.44 5.56
N GLN A 41 10.39 -11.81 5.91
CA GLN A 41 11.01 -10.83 5.01
C GLN A 41 11.49 -11.45 3.71
N LEU A 42 11.97 -12.68 3.76
CA LEU A 42 12.43 -13.35 2.54
C LEU A 42 11.26 -13.58 1.58
N ALA A 43 10.10 -13.92 2.11
CA ALA A 43 8.92 -14.09 1.27
C ALA A 43 8.54 -12.77 0.61
N ILE A 44 8.59 -11.68 1.36
CA ILE A 44 8.26 -10.36 0.81
C ILE A 44 9.22 -9.99 -0.31
N LEU A 45 10.51 -10.30 -0.14
CA LEU A 45 11.49 -10.03 -1.18
C LEU A 45 11.22 -10.84 -2.44
N LYS A 46 10.75 -12.09 -2.28
CA LYS A 46 10.37 -12.89 -3.44
C LYS A 46 9.16 -12.29 -4.14
N PHE A 47 8.19 -11.79 -3.40
CA PHE A 47 7.01 -11.16 -3.97
C PHE A 47 7.41 -9.88 -4.72
N LYS A 48 8.30 -9.09 -4.12
CA LYS A 48 8.83 -7.90 -4.76
C LYS A 48 9.46 -8.24 -6.10
N SER A 49 10.32 -9.24 -6.10
CA SER A 49 11.02 -9.65 -7.32
C SER A 49 10.03 -10.12 -8.38
N TYR A 50 9.04 -10.89 -7.98
CA TYR A 50 8.02 -11.38 -8.90
C TYR A 50 7.27 -10.23 -9.57
N CYS A 51 6.85 -9.26 -8.77
CA CYS A 51 6.14 -8.10 -9.31
C CYS A 51 7.03 -7.26 -10.20
N ARG A 52 8.29 -7.08 -9.81
CA ARG A 52 9.22 -6.27 -10.59
C ARG A 52 9.43 -6.86 -11.98
N LYS A 53 9.54 -8.17 -12.08
CA LYS A 53 9.72 -8.82 -13.38
C LYS A 53 8.53 -8.59 -14.30
N ARG A 54 7.37 -8.30 -13.75
CA ARG A 54 6.15 -8.06 -14.52
C ARG A 54 5.83 -6.59 -14.69
N GLY A 55 6.70 -5.72 -14.20
CA GLY A 55 6.48 -4.28 -14.30
C GLY A 55 5.41 -3.77 -13.36
N LEU A 56 5.09 -4.51 -12.32
CA LEU A 56 4.10 -4.10 -11.32
C LEU A 56 4.77 -3.50 -10.10
N LYS A 57 4.18 -2.46 -9.55
CA LYS A 57 4.66 -1.91 -8.29
C LYS A 57 4.12 -2.72 -7.14
N PHE A 58 4.92 -2.82 -6.09
CA PHE A 58 4.60 -3.65 -4.93
C PHE A 58 4.76 -2.83 -3.65
N TYR A 59 3.66 -2.72 -2.90
CA TYR A 59 3.61 -1.97 -1.66
C TYR A 59 3.32 -2.91 -0.50
N LEU A 60 3.78 -2.52 0.68
CA LEU A 60 3.51 -3.27 1.91
C LEU A 60 2.54 -2.48 2.78
N SER A 61 1.55 -3.16 3.32
CA SER A 61 0.56 -2.53 4.17
C SER A 61 1.03 -2.48 5.63
N ASN A 62 0.84 -1.31 6.24
CA ASN A 62 0.95 -1.13 7.69
C ASN A 62 2.33 -1.39 8.28
N ASN A 63 3.37 -1.19 7.49
CA ASN A 63 4.73 -1.30 8.00
C ASN A 63 5.67 -0.49 7.11
N VAL A 64 5.65 0.82 7.28
CA VAL A 64 6.42 1.71 6.45
C VAL A 64 7.92 1.45 6.61
N LYS A 65 8.35 1.22 7.85
CA LYS A 65 9.78 0.99 8.10
C LYS A 65 10.30 -0.20 7.32
N LEU A 66 9.56 -1.31 7.34
CA LEU A 66 9.98 -2.50 6.63
C LEU A 66 9.93 -2.28 5.12
N ALA A 67 8.90 -1.59 4.63
CA ALA A 67 8.80 -1.29 3.20
C ALA A 67 10.02 -0.50 2.72
N ILE A 68 10.47 0.46 3.51
CA ILE A 68 11.66 1.24 3.18
C ILE A 68 12.89 0.35 3.25
N LYS A 69 13.01 -0.44 4.31
CA LYS A 69 14.17 -1.31 4.48
C LYS A 69 14.33 -2.27 3.32
N LEU A 70 13.24 -2.84 2.85
CA LEU A 70 13.26 -3.81 1.76
C LEU A 70 13.21 -3.15 0.38
N ARG A 71 13.21 -1.82 0.34
CA ARG A 71 13.21 -1.03 -0.90
C ARG A 71 12.04 -1.39 -1.80
N LEU A 72 10.88 -1.50 -1.21
CA LEU A 72 9.65 -1.69 -1.97
C LEU A 72 9.27 -0.37 -2.64
N ASP A 73 8.29 -0.42 -3.51
CA ASP A 73 7.87 0.78 -4.24
C ASP A 73 7.09 1.75 -3.37
N GLY A 74 6.52 1.27 -2.29
CA GLY A 74 5.76 2.14 -1.40
C GLY A 74 5.19 1.39 -0.23
N ALA A 75 4.38 2.10 0.54
CA ALA A 75 3.69 1.56 1.70
C ALA A 75 2.27 2.06 1.75
N TYR A 76 1.41 1.28 2.37
CA TYR A 76 0.01 1.62 2.55
C TYR A 76 -0.29 1.73 4.04
N ILE A 77 -0.87 2.84 4.45
CA ILE A 77 -1.24 3.07 5.84
C ILE A 77 -2.76 2.96 5.95
N PRO A 78 -3.26 1.89 6.59
CA PRO A 78 -4.71 1.73 6.72
C PRO A 78 -5.32 2.81 7.60
N SER A 79 -6.64 2.96 7.48
CA SER A 79 -7.35 4.01 8.20
C SER A 79 -7.18 3.92 9.71
N PHE A 80 -7.04 2.70 10.24
CA PHE A 80 -6.93 2.52 11.69
C PHE A 80 -5.56 2.90 12.24
N ASN A 81 -4.54 3.02 11.39
CA ASN A 81 -3.20 3.36 11.86
C ASN A 81 -3.05 4.87 11.96
N LYS A 82 -2.88 5.35 13.18
CA LYS A 82 -2.75 6.78 13.46
C LYS A 82 -1.34 7.15 13.89
N ASN A 83 -0.38 6.29 13.62
CA ASN A 83 1.00 6.46 14.05
C ASN A 83 1.74 7.43 13.14
N PHE A 84 2.60 8.26 13.71
CA PHE A 84 3.38 9.23 12.95
C PHE A 84 4.87 8.91 12.92
N ASN A 85 5.27 7.75 13.40
CA ASN A 85 6.69 7.41 13.47
C ASN A 85 7.37 7.39 12.11
N HIS A 86 6.62 7.06 11.07
CA HIS A 86 7.20 6.98 9.73
C HIS A 86 7.70 8.33 9.21
N LEU A 87 7.25 9.42 9.80
CA LEU A 87 7.72 10.75 9.39
C LEU A 87 9.19 10.95 9.68
N ASN A 88 9.76 10.13 10.54
CA ASN A 88 11.18 10.21 10.88
C ASN A 88 12.06 9.36 9.98
N TYR A 89 11.46 8.58 9.07
CA TYR A 89 12.24 7.68 8.22
C TYR A 89 12.56 8.34 6.90
N LYS A 90 13.80 8.18 6.46
CA LYS A 90 14.22 8.67 5.17
C LYS A 90 13.92 7.62 4.11
N HIS A 91 13.52 8.09 2.96
CA HIS A 91 13.26 7.18 1.84
C HIS A 91 13.48 7.91 0.53
N ASP A 92 13.57 7.14 -0.55
CA ASP A 92 13.75 7.71 -1.87
C ASP A 92 12.51 8.54 -2.24
N LYS A 93 12.71 9.55 -3.06
CA LYS A 93 11.58 10.39 -3.48
C LYS A 93 10.57 9.63 -4.32
N ASN A 94 10.97 8.50 -4.89
CA ASN A 94 10.03 7.68 -5.67
C ASN A 94 9.21 6.75 -4.80
N PHE A 95 9.57 6.62 -3.52
CA PHE A 95 8.81 5.79 -2.60
C PHE A 95 7.51 6.49 -2.27
N GLU A 96 6.40 5.82 -2.51
CA GLU A 96 5.08 6.42 -2.31
C GLU A 96 4.42 5.88 -1.05
N ILE A 97 3.79 6.76 -0.30
CA ILE A 97 3.00 6.36 0.86
C ILE A 97 1.56 6.72 0.57
N ILE A 98 0.69 5.73 0.60
CA ILE A 98 -0.73 5.93 0.37
C ILE A 98 -1.48 5.50 1.62
N GLY A 99 -2.71 5.93 1.74
CA GLY A 99 -3.51 5.59 2.90
C GLY A 99 -4.98 5.57 2.59
N SER A 100 -5.78 5.09 3.54
CA SER A 100 -7.22 5.08 3.39
C SER A 100 -7.88 5.79 4.56
N ALA A 101 -9.10 6.25 4.33
CA ALA A 101 -9.88 6.93 5.34
C ALA A 101 -11.35 6.67 5.08
N HIS A 102 -12.16 6.64 6.16
CA HIS A 102 -13.60 6.40 6.05
C HIS A 102 -14.41 7.64 6.35
N ASN A 103 -13.80 8.68 6.91
CA ASN A 103 -14.50 9.88 7.31
C ASN A 103 -13.53 11.06 7.36
N LEU A 104 -14.06 12.24 7.61
CA LEU A 104 -13.24 13.45 7.59
C LEU A 104 -12.15 13.45 8.65
N LYS A 105 -12.41 12.89 9.80
CA LYS A 105 -11.42 12.83 10.85
C LYS A 105 -10.22 11.99 10.42
N GLU A 106 -10.49 10.87 9.79
CA GLU A 106 -9.42 10.00 9.30
C GLU A 106 -8.67 10.62 8.13
N ILE A 107 -9.37 11.37 7.30
CA ILE A 107 -8.71 12.09 6.21
C ILE A 107 -7.70 13.08 6.80
N ARG A 108 -8.10 13.80 7.85
CA ARG A 108 -7.21 14.76 8.49
C ARG A 108 -5.97 14.06 9.04
N ILE A 109 -6.15 12.90 9.65
CA ILE A 109 -5.04 12.14 10.18
C ILE A 109 -4.10 11.73 9.06
N LYS A 110 -4.65 11.25 7.95
CA LYS A 110 -3.83 10.84 6.81
C LYS A 110 -3.07 12.02 6.23
N GLU A 111 -3.68 13.18 6.19
CA GLU A 111 -2.98 14.38 5.73
C GLU A 111 -1.81 14.72 6.66
N LEU A 112 -2.01 14.60 7.96
CA LEU A 112 -0.95 14.86 8.92
C LEU A 112 0.13 13.80 8.84
N GLN A 113 -0.21 12.59 8.44
CA GLN A 113 0.76 11.54 8.19
C GLN A 113 1.51 11.74 6.88
N LYS A 114 1.12 12.75 6.11
CA LYS A 114 1.79 13.15 4.86
C LYS A 114 1.79 12.05 3.81
N VAL A 115 0.67 11.34 3.71
CA VAL A 115 0.54 10.35 2.64
C VAL A 115 0.39 11.08 1.30
N ASN A 116 0.83 10.43 0.24
CA ASN A 116 0.77 11.01 -1.10
C ASN A 116 -0.63 10.94 -1.68
N LYS A 117 -1.39 9.91 -1.35
CA LYS A 117 -2.74 9.73 -1.85
C LYS A 117 -3.60 9.12 -0.75
N ILE A 118 -4.87 9.51 -0.71
CA ILE A 118 -5.81 8.99 0.26
C ILE A 118 -6.98 8.37 -0.46
N PHE A 119 -7.28 7.09 -0.12
CA PHE A 119 -8.48 6.45 -0.62
C PHE A 119 -9.63 6.72 0.33
N LEU A 120 -10.75 7.10 -0.21
CA LEU A 120 -11.96 7.29 0.58
C LEU A 120 -12.77 6.00 0.54
N SER A 121 -12.29 5.01 1.25
CA SER A 121 -12.92 3.71 1.19
C SER A 121 -14.12 3.65 2.12
N SER A 122 -15.10 2.87 1.74
CA SER A 122 -16.26 2.57 2.56
C SER A 122 -17.18 3.73 2.85
N LEU A 123 -16.94 4.92 2.32
CA LEU A 123 -17.85 6.03 2.55
C LEU A 123 -19.22 5.75 1.97
N PHE A 124 -19.26 5.11 0.82
CA PHE A 124 -20.55 4.80 0.22
C PHE A 124 -21.19 3.56 0.79
N LYS A 125 -20.41 2.66 1.32
CA LYS A 125 -20.95 1.45 1.91
C LYS A 125 -21.78 1.75 3.15
N LYS A 126 -21.46 2.81 3.85
CA LYS A 126 -22.20 3.14 5.04
C LYS A 126 -23.63 3.55 4.76
N ASN A 127 -23.87 3.96 3.57
CA ASN A 127 -25.22 4.38 3.23
C ASN A 127 -26.13 3.27 2.87
N LYS A 128 -25.63 2.06 2.88
CA LYS A 128 -26.41 1.03 2.59
C LYS A 128 -26.99 0.61 3.76
N ASN A 129 -27.45 0.48 4.24
CA ASN A 129 -27.94 -0.06 5.33
C ASN A 129 -28.86 0.05 5.65
#